data_2bb5a3ee9a574805819e0a883a38cd51
#
_entry.id   2bb5a3ee9a574805819e0a883a38cd51
#
_cell.length_a   1.000
_cell.length_b   1.000
_cell.length_c   1.000
_cell.angle_alpha   90.00
_cell.angle_beta   90.00
_cell.angle_gamma   90.00
#
_symmetry.space_group_name_H-M   'P 1'
#
loop_
_entity.id
_entity.type
_entity.pdbx_description
1 polymer ?
#
loop_
_entity_poly.entity_id
_entity_poly.type
_entity_poly.pdbx_seq_one_letter_code
_entity_poly.pdbx_strand_id
1 'polypeptide(L)'
;MGEKDHSKLQFRIQMLLSRVSGIKIFSQVRIRVSPTRFRVPDVSVYLTEPAEQVFTTPPFLVIEILSPEDRWSRLTRKLEDYFVMGCPNIWILDPLRRKVDRYQGEAVCEVHDAFRTTDSRIMVHLPDIWQ
;
A
#
# COMPACT_ATOMS: atom_id res chain seq x y z
N MET A 1 0.17 -20.00 5.63
CA MET A 1 0.75 -18.76 5.10
C MET A 1 1.31 -17.96 6.25
N GLY A 2 2.44 -17.34 6.11
CA GLY A 2 3.06 -16.59 7.19
C GLY A 2 4.02 -15.54 6.65
N GLU A 3 5.06 -15.29 7.44
CA GLU A 3 6.03 -14.24 7.14
C GLU A 3 6.71 -14.41 5.78
N LYS A 4 6.99 -15.65 5.39
CA LYS A 4 7.64 -15.93 4.10
C LYS A 4 6.78 -15.48 2.94
N ASP A 5 5.49 -15.81 2.95
CA ASP A 5 4.59 -15.46 1.86
C ASP A 5 4.37 -13.95 1.78
N HIS A 6 4.25 -13.31 2.93
CA HIS A 6 4.14 -11.85 3.02
C HIS A 6 5.40 -11.20 2.41
N SER A 7 6.58 -11.68 2.80
CA SER A 7 7.84 -11.14 2.31
C SER A 7 8.02 -11.32 0.82
N LYS A 8 7.66 -12.49 0.30
CA LYS A 8 7.74 -12.76 -1.14
C LYS A 8 6.83 -11.85 -1.94
N LEU A 9 5.62 -11.65 -1.46
CA LEU A 9 4.66 -10.78 -2.14
C LEU A 9 5.10 -9.32 -2.09
N GLN A 10 5.60 -8.88 -0.95
CA GLN A 10 6.11 -7.52 -0.82
C GLN A 10 7.24 -7.25 -1.80
N PHE A 11 8.18 -8.19 -1.92
CA PHE A 11 9.28 -8.05 -2.86
C PHE A 11 8.78 -8.01 -4.30
N ARG A 12 7.82 -8.88 -4.64
CA ARG A 12 7.27 -8.93 -6.00
C ARG A 12 6.58 -7.63 -6.38
N ILE A 13 5.75 -7.10 -5.48
CA ILE A 13 5.05 -5.84 -5.78
C ILE A 13 6.05 -4.68 -5.93
N GLN A 14 7.10 -4.67 -5.14
CA GLN A 14 8.14 -3.65 -5.27
C GLN A 14 8.88 -3.77 -6.59
N MET A 15 9.16 -4.99 -7.05
CA MET A 15 9.77 -5.19 -8.36
C MET A 15 8.87 -4.70 -9.50
N LEU A 16 7.57 -4.98 -9.41
CA LEU A 16 6.63 -4.50 -10.41
C LEU A 16 6.57 -2.99 -10.44
N LEU A 17 6.53 -2.37 -9.26
CA LEU A 17 6.51 -0.91 -9.14
C LEU A 17 7.82 -0.29 -9.64
N SER A 18 8.94 -0.98 -9.49
CA SER A 18 10.24 -0.44 -9.90
C SER A 18 10.35 -0.20 -11.40
N ARG A 19 9.44 -0.79 -12.18
CA ARG A 19 9.38 -0.59 -13.63
C ARG A 19 8.73 0.74 -14.01
N VAL A 20 8.09 1.41 -13.06
CA VAL A 20 7.43 2.70 -13.30
C VAL A 20 8.44 3.81 -13.06
N SER A 21 8.60 4.70 -14.02
CA SER A 21 9.53 5.82 -13.89
C SER A 21 8.88 6.95 -13.08
N GLY A 22 9.73 7.75 -12.43
CA GLY A 22 9.28 8.97 -11.75
C GLY A 22 8.64 8.75 -10.39
N ILE A 23 8.81 7.57 -9.80
CA ILE A 23 8.28 7.29 -8.46
C ILE A 23 9.41 6.87 -7.52
N LYS A 24 9.17 7.06 -6.23
CA LYS A 24 10.10 6.68 -5.16
C LYS A 24 9.40 5.64 -4.28
N ILE A 25 9.99 4.46 -4.17
CA ILE A 25 9.38 3.30 -3.49
C ILE A 25 10.12 3.06 -2.17
N PHE A 26 9.34 2.93 -1.10
CA PHE A 26 9.89 2.66 0.23
C PHE A 26 9.17 1.46 0.84
N SER A 27 9.92 0.63 1.56
CA SER A 27 9.37 -0.50 2.30
C SER A 27 9.59 -0.27 3.79
N GLN A 28 8.53 -0.48 4.59
CA GLN A 28 8.60 -0.46 6.05
C GLN A 28 9.15 0.87 6.62
N VAL A 29 8.85 1.99 5.97
CA VAL A 29 9.25 3.31 6.46
C VAL A 29 8.14 3.92 7.29
N ARG A 30 8.50 4.52 8.42
CA ARG A 30 7.55 5.10 9.35
C ARG A 30 7.00 6.42 8.83
N ILE A 31 5.68 6.54 8.89
CA ILE A 31 4.97 7.75 8.47
C ILE A 31 4.18 8.29 9.66
N ARG A 32 4.34 9.58 9.93
CA ARG A 32 3.55 10.26 10.96
C ARG A 32 2.22 10.66 10.34
N VAL A 33 1.18 9.91 10.67
CA VAL A 33 -0.15 10.09 10.06
C VAL A 33 -1.00 11.12 10.80
N SER A 34 -0.65 11.43 12.05
CA SER A 34 -1.28 12.48 12.84
C SER A 34 -0.25 13.02 13.82
N PRO A 35 -0.53 14.13 14.55
CA PRO A 35 0.44 14.67 15.52
C PRO A 35 0.94 13.67 16.55
N THR A 36 0.16 12.63 16.85
CA THR A 36 0.47 11.67 17.90
C THR A 36 0.58 10.23 17.42
N ARG A 37 0.39 9.95 16.11
CA ARG A 37 0.38 8.58 15.62
C ARG A 37 1.31 8.37 14.44
N PHE A 38 1.92 7.17 14.44
CA PHE A 38 2.78 6.72 13.36
C PHE A 38 2.23 5.41 12.80
N ARG A 39 2.44 5.19 11.51
CA ARG A 39 2.15 3.93 10.85
C ARG A 39 3.34 3.52 10.01
N VAL A 40 3.49 2.21 9.80
CA VAL A 40 4.57 1.65 8.97
C VAL A 40 3.91 0.81 7.89
N PRO A 41 3.58 1.41 6.73
CA PRO A 41 3.00 0.62 5.65
C PRO A 41 4.03 -0.35 5.08
N ASP A 42 3.54 -1.46 4.54
CA ASP A 42 4.42 -2.44 3.91
C ASP A 42 5.17 -1.81 2.73
N VAL A 43 4.45 -1.06 1.90
CA VAL A 43 5.04 -0.31 0.79
C VAL A 43 4.40 1.06 0.72
N SER A 44 5.21 2.09 0.54
CA SER A 44 4.73 3.43 0.26
C SER A 44 5.43 3.99 -0.96
N VAL A 45 4.71 4.79 -1.74
CA VAL A 45 5.22 5.39 -2.97
C VAL A 45 5.03 6.89 -2.90
N TYR A 46 6.10 7.60 -3.19
CA TYR A 46 6.10 9.06 -3.26
C TYR A 46 6.47 9.50 -4.67
N LEU A 47 5.92 10.61 -5.12
CA LEU A 47 6.30 11.20 -6.41
C LEU A 47 7.53 12.08 -6.25
N THR A 48 7.74 12.62 -5.05
CA THR A 48 8.92 13.38 -4.68
C THR A 48 9.45 12.80 -3.39
N GLU A 49 10.75 12.51 -3.34
CA GLU A 49 11.34 11.90 -2.15
C GLU A 49 11.31 12.88 -0.97
N PRO A 50 10.70 12.46 0.17
CA PRO A 50 10.72 13.32 1.37
C PRO A 50 12.14 13.50 1.89
N ALA A 51 12.42 14.68 2.42
CA ALA A 51 13.73 14.99 2.98
C ALA A 51 13.97 14.37 4.35
N GLU A 52 12.88 14.14 5.11
CA GLU A 52 12.95 13.64 6.47
C GLU A 52 13.20 12.13 6.50
N GLN A 53 13.75 11.62 7.62
CA GLN A 53 13.90 10.18 7.83
C GLN A 53 12.57 9.54 8.25
N VAL A 54 11.74 10.27 8.98
CA VAL A 54 10.36 9.87 9.30
C VAL A 54 9.46 10.77 8.48
N PHE A 55 8.65 10.18 7.62
CA PHE A 55 7.86 10.95 6.66
C PHE A 55 6.67 11.61 7.35
N THR A 56 6.36 12.83 6.94
CA THR A 56 5.24 13.60 7.49
C THR A 56 4.23 14.02 6.42
N THR A 57 4.59 13.85 5.15
CA THR A 57 3.70 14.17 4.03
C THR A 57 3.00 12.89 3.57
N PRO A 58 1.76 12.99 3.04
CA PRO A 58 1.06 11.82 2.58
C PRO A 58 1.76 11.20 1.37
N PRO A 59 1.88 9.86 1.34
CA PRO A 59 2.35 9.18 0.13
C PRO A 59 1.31 9.24 -0.98
N PHE A 60 1.76 9.07 -2.21
CA PHE A 60 0.88 8.94 -3.36
C PHE A 60 0.13 7.61 -3.35
N LEU A 61 0.77 6.57 -2.85
CA LEU A 61 0.21 5.22 -2.79
C LEU A 61 0.72 4.52 -1.54
N VAL A 62 -0.18 3.85 -0.84
CA VAL A 62 0.15 2.92 0.25
C VAL A 62 -0.37 1.54 -0.14
N ILE A 63 0.44 0.52 0.09
CA ILE A 63 0.05 -0.87 -0.10
C ILE A 63 0.24 -1.61 1.22
N GLU A 64 -0.86 -2.22 1.70
CA GLU A 64 -0.83 -3.11 2.86
C GLU A 64 -1.05 -4.53 2.40
N ILE A 65 -0.23 -5.44 2.88
CA ILE A 65 -0.33 -6.86 2.57
C ILE A 65 -0.86 -7.58 3.80
N LEU A 66 -1.98 -8.26 3.66
CA LEU A 66 -2.60 -8.95 4.78
C LEU A 66 -1.77 -10.16 5.21
N SER A 67 -1.75 -10.39 6.52
CA SER A 67 -1.24 -11.62 7.10
C SER A 67 -2.35 -12.31 7.85
N PRO A 68 -2.22 -13.63 8.16
CA PRO A 68 -3.29 -14.36 8.88
C PRO A 68 -3.61 -13.79 10.25
N GLU A 69 -2.66 -13.10 10.87
CA GLU A 69 -2.82 -12.52 12.20
C GLU A 69 -3.53 -11.16 12.16
N ASP A 70 -3.74 -10.58 10.99
CA ASP A 70 -4.35 -9.26 10.88
C ASP A 70 -5.82 -9.31 11.25
N ARG A 71 -6.22 -8.37 12.09
CA ARG A 71 -7.61 -8.17 12.47
C ARG A 71 -8.19 -7.04 11.62
N TRP A 72 -9.38 -7.26 11.12
CA TRP A 72 -10.06 -6.27 10.29
C TRP A 72 -10.18 -4.92 10.99
N SER A 73 -10.53 -4.92 12.28
CA SER A 73 -10.67 -3.68 13.04
C SER A 73 -9.37 -2.89 13.14
N ARG A 74 -8.23 -3.59 13.26
CA ARG A 74 -6.92 -2.94 13.32
C ARG A 74 -6.52 -2.43 11.95
N LEU A 75 -6.78 -3.20 10.91
CA LEU A 75 -6.46 -2.80 9.54
C LEU A 75 -7.26 -1.56 9.14
N THR A 76 -8.55 -1.52 9.43
CA THR A 76 -9.39 -0.37 9.05
C THR A 76 -8.92 0.93 9.69
N ARG A 77 -8.38 0.87 10.91
CA ARG A 77 -7.81 2.06 11.55
C ARG A 77 -6.60 2.59 10.79
N LYS A 78 -5.72 1.69 10.34
CA LYS A 78 -4.57 2.09 9.54
C LYS A 78 -5.01 2.74 8.23
N LEU A 79 -5.96 2.11 7.55
CA LEU A 79 -6.45 2.60 6.26
C LEU A 79 -7.08 3.97 6.41
N GLU A 80 -7.86 4.16 7.47
CA GLU A 80 -8.47 5.45 7.76
C GLU A 80 -7.41 6.52 8.03
N ASP A 81 -6.37 6.19 8.78
CA ASP A 81 -5.28 7.12 9.04
C ASP A 81 -4.62 7.59 7.74
N TYR A 82 -4.35 6.67 6.82
CA TYR A 82 -3.78 7.03 5.52
C TYR A 82 -4.72 7.90 4.71
N PHE A 83 -6.00 7.57 4.74
CA PHE A 83 -7.01 8.32 4.00
C PHE A 83 -7.16 9.74 4.55
N VAL A 84 -7.24 9.88 5.86
CA VAL A 84 -7.41 11.18 6.53
C VAL A 84 -6.21 12.08 6.31
N MET A 85 -4.99 11.52 6.28
CA MET A 85 -3.81 12.33 6.03
C MET A 85 -3.70 12.79 4.57
N GLY A 86 -4.49 12.21 3.67
CA GLY A 86 -4.53 12.64 2.27
C GLY A 86 -3.88 11.72 1.26
N CYS A 87 -3.65 10.45 1.60
CA CYS A 87 -3.14 9.48 0.63
C CYS A 87 -4.22 9.14 -0.39
N PRO A 88 -4.01 9.45 -1.68
CA PRO A 88 -5.07 9.27 -2.68
C PRO A 88 -5.27 7.82 -3.11
N ASN A 89 -4.27 6.97 -2.94
CA ASN A 89 -4.34 5.58 -3.39
C ASN A 89 -3.94 4.65 -2.27
N ILE A 90 -4.87 3.78 -1.83
CA ILE A 90 -4.63 2.84 -0.74
C ILE A 90 -5.07 1.47 -1.22
N TRP A 91 -4.13 0.54 -1.34
CA TRP A 91 -4.36 -0.81 -1.85
C TRP A 91 -4.12 -1.85 -0.77
N ILE A 92 -4.95 -2.89 -0.78
CA ILE A 92 -4.87 -4.00 0.16
C ILE A 92 -4.72 -5.28 -0.65
N LEU A 93 -3.64 -6.02 -0.40
CA LEU A 93 -3.38 -7.29 -1.06
C LEU A 93 -3.64 -8.42 -0.09
N ASP A 94 -4.52 -9.35 -0.49
CA ASP A 94 -4.82 -10.55 0.29
C ASP A 94 -4.21 -11.77 -0.41
N PRO A 95 -3.04 -12.24 0.02
CA PRO A 95 -2.38 -13.35 -0.66
C PRO A 95 -3.11 -14.69 -0.45
N LEU A 96 -3.89 -14.84 0.61
CA LEU A 96 -4.63 -16.08 0.86
C LEU A 96 -5.78 -16.24 -0.15
N ARG A 97 -6.54 -15.18 -0.37
CA ARG A 97 -7.68 -15.19 -1.29
C ARG A 97 -7.31 -14.77 -2.70
N ARG A 98 -6.06 -14.33 -2.90
CA ARG A 98 -5.56 -13.78 -4.16
C ARG A 98 -6.48 -12.69 -4.66
N LYS A 99 -6.75 -11.75 -3.78
CA LYS A 99 -7.65 -10.67 -4.12
C LYS A 99 -7.01 -9.34 -3.70
N VAL A 100 -7.42 -8.31 -4.39
CA VAL A 100 -6.88 -6.97 -4.22
C VAL A 100 -8.04 -6.02 -4.03
N ASP A 101 -7.96 -5.18 -2.99
CA ASP A 101 -8.98 -4.19 -2.69
C ASP A 101 -8.39 -2.79 -2.73
N ARG A 102 -9.25 -1.84 -3.02
CA ARG A 102 -8.96 -0.41 -2.89
C ARG A 102 -9.80 0.15 -1.76
N TYR A 103 -9.16 0.93 -0.89
CA TYR A 103 -9.86 1.63 0.18
C TYR A 103 -10.17 3.06 -0.25
N GLN A 104 -11.43 3.46 -0.11
CA GLN A 104 -11.89 4.80 -0.45
C GLN A 104 -12.76 5.35 0.69
N GLY A 105 -12.08 5.68 1.80
CA GLY A 105 -12.80 6.14 2.98
C GLY A 105 -13.55 5.01 3.65
N GLU A 106 -14.86 5.07 3.73
CA GLU A 106 -15.67 4.06 4.42
C GLU A 106 -15.84 2.78 3.62
N ALA A 107 -15.45 2.78 2.34
CA ALA A 107 -15.70 1.66 1.44
C ALA A 107 -14.42 0.96 1.04
N VAL A 108 -14.51 -0.37 0.98
CA VAL A 108 -13.46 -1.22 0.42
C VAL A 108 -14.06 -1.88 -0.82
N CYS A 109 -13.41 -1.69 -1.97
CA CYS A 109 -13.91 -2.22 -3.24
C CYS A 109 -12.88 -3.16 -3.84
N GLU A 110 -13.32 -4.35 -4.24
CA GLU A 110 -12.44 -5.29 -4.91
C GLU A 110 -12.06 -4.77 -6.29
N VAL A 111 -10.79 -4.92 -6.65
CA VAL A 111 -10.25 -4.52 -7.94
C VAL A 111 -10.10 -5.75 -8.82
N HIS A 112 -10.54 -5.66 -10.07
CA HIS A 112 -10.42 -6.73 -11.05
C HIS A 112 -9.51 -6.28 -12.19
N ASP A 113 -8.78 -7.20 -12.79
CA ASP A 113 -7.88 -7.01 -13.92
C ASP A 113 -6.60 -6.27 -13.57
N ALA A 114 -6.68 -5.02 -13.15
CA ALA A 114 -5.48 -4.23 -12.91
C ALA A 114 -5.73 -3.18 -11.83
N PHE A 115 -4.69 -2.92 -11.04
CA PHE A 115 -4.62 -1.74 -10.21
C PHE A 115 -4.27 -0.54 -11.04
N ARG A 116 -4.95 0.57 -10.78
CA ARG A 116 -4.58 1.85 -11.37
C ARG A 116 -4.63 2.92 -10.28
N THR A 117 -3.62 3.79 -10.26
CA THR A 117 -3.69 4.98 -9.42
C THR A 117 -4.59 6.02 -10.07
N THR A 118 -4.97 7.04 -9.30
CA THR A 118 -5.96 8.05 -9.71
C THR A 118 -5.63 8.73 -11.04
N ASP A 119 -4.34 8.91 -11.35
CA ASP A 119 -3.89 9.53 -12.59
C ASP A 119 -3.38 8.51 -13.61
N SER A 120 -3.59 7.22 -13.34
CA SER A 120 -3.10 6.09 -14.17
C SER A 120 -1.58 6.06 -14.33
N ARG A 121 -0.84 6.77 -13.51
CA ARG A 121 0.63 6.78 -13.52
C ARG A 121 1.20 5.40 -13.21
N ILE A 122 0.57 4.70 -12.27
CA ILE A 122 0.95 3.35 -11.90
C ILE A 122 -0.19 2.42 -12.29
N MET A 123 0.15 1.37 -13.00
CA MET A 123 -0.79 0.30 -13.34
C MET A 123 -0.09 -1.03 -13.16
N VAL A 124 -0.72 -1.93 -12.40
CA VAL A 124 -0.20 -3.27 -12.15
C VAL A 124 -1.30 -4.27 -12.49
N HIS A 125 -1.00 -5.18 -13.41
CA HIS A 125 -1.94 -6.24 -13.77
C HIS A 125 -1.98 -7.29 -12.66
N LEU A 126 -3.16 -7.66 -12.21
CA LEU A 126 -3.32 -8.60 -11.12
C LEU A 126 -2.63 -9.96 -11.34
N PRO A 127 -2.69 -10.57 -12.51
CA PRO A 127 -1.98 -11.84 -12.72
C PRO A 127 -0.48 -11.76 -12.43
N ASP A 128 0.14 -10.60 -12.63
CA ASP A 128 1.57 -10.43 -12.37
C ASP A 128 1.88 -10.45 -10.87
N ILE A 129 0.90 -10.11 -10.04
CA ILE A 129 1.08 -10.09 -8.58
C ILE A 129 1.16 -11.50 -8.02
N TRP A 130 0.38 -12.42 -8.59
CA TRP A 130 0.16 -13.75 -7.98
C TRP A 130 1.04 -14.86 -8.55
N GLN A 131 2.01 -14.55 -9.34
CA GLN A 131 2.89 -15.55 -9.93
C GLN A 131 3.82 -16.24 -8.95
#